data_b65a45fdeb6833a278b912a577a56241
#
_entry.id   b65a45fdeb6833a278b912a577a56241
#
_cell.length_a   1.000
_cell.length_b   1.000
_cell.length_c   1.000
_cell.angle_alpha   90.00
_cell.angle_beta   90.00
_cell.angle_gamma   90.00
#
_symmetry.space_group_name_H-M   'P 1'
#
loop_
_entity.id
_entity.type
_entity.pdbx_description
1 polymer ?
#
loop_
_entity_poly.entity_id
_entity_poly.type
_entity_poly.pdbx_seq_one_letter_code
_entity_poly.pdbx_strand_id
1 'polypeptide(L)'
;MGSLLIDFFPDQEFAGIPEFTREVSLGDPAVVIADYAINRKVDLIMMPTHGYGRFRSLLMGSVASKVLHDAECPVWTAAHGAPHGEGPDPKSHVGVKNIIAGLDLAKGQLDAIGAAGDLARKFDASVRLVHAVPAAEHVPGDTGGDEFGQFLIKAAREHIERLQAKTGTTFDVAVEPGDVASVIRKTALRTNSDLVVLGRGVVHAPLGRLRSKAYEIIRESPCPVLSL
;
A
#
# COMPACT_ATOMS: atom_id res chain seq x y z
N MET A 1 -25.82 2.53 -24.14
CA MET A 1 -24.73 2.12 -23.26
C MET A 1 -23.76 3.27 -22.95
N GLY A 2 -23.43 4.15 -23.88
CA GLY A 2 -22.55 5.30 -23.63
C GLY A 2 -23.06 6.36 -22.66
N SER A 3 -24.37 6.61 -22.57
CA SER A 3 -24.95 7.61 -21.65
C SER A 3 -24.77 7.23 -20.18
N LEU A 4 -24.92 5.96 -19.80
CA LEU A 4 -24.76 5.48 -18.43
C LEU A 4 -23.33 5.69 -17.88
N LEU A 5 -22.30 5.60 -18.71
CA LEU A 5 -20.92 5.85 -18.28
C LEU A 5 -20.65 7.34 -18.02
N ILE A 6 -21.30 8.23 -18.78
CA ILE A 6 -21.18 9.68 -18.60
C ILE A 6 -21.88 10.10 -17.30
N ASP A 7 -23.01 9.46 -16.95
CA ASP A 7 -23.72 9.72 -15.72
C ASP A 7 -22.94 9.26 -14.47
N PHE A 8 -22.16 8.16 -14.58
CA PHE A 8 -21.33 7.66 -13.49
C PHE A 8 -20.01 8.42 -13.32
N PHE A 9 -19.43 8.89 -14.42
CA PHE A 9 -18.15 9.60 -14.48
C PHE A 9 -18.29 10.80 -15.40
N PRO A 10 -18.82 11.92 -14.92
CA PRO A 10 -18.99 13.13 -15.73
C PRO A 10 -17.63 13.69 -16.16
N ASP A 11 -17.58 14.29 -17.36
CA ASP A 11 -16.35 14.83 -17.96
C ASP A 11 -15.66 15.88 -17.07
N GLN A 12 -16.42 16.55 -16.22
CA GLN A 12 -15.92 17.57 -15.30
C GLN A 12 -14.92 17.00 -14.27
N GLU A 13 -15.07 15.72 -13.88
CA GLU A 13 -14.14 15.06 -12.95
C GLU A 13 -12.78 14.78 -13.59
N PHE A 14 -12.70 14.79 -14.92
CA PHE A 14 -11.47 14.56 -15.68
C PHE A 14 -10.87 15.84 -16.24
N ALA A 15 -11.40 17.01 -15.82
CA ALA A 15 -10.88 18.29 -16.24
C ALA A 15 -9.39 18.43 -15.83
N GLY A 16 -8.50 18.59 -16.82
CA GLY A 16 -7.05 18.65 -16.60
C GLY A 16 -6.30 17.34 -16.87
N ILE A 17 -7.01 16.23 -17.15
CA ILE A 17 -6.40 15.01 -17.67
C ILE A 17 -6.32 15.13 -19.20
N PRO A 18 -5.11 15.08 -19.81
CA PRO A 18 -4.95 15.37 -21.25
C PRO A 18 -5.66 14.38 -22.15
N GLU A 19 -5.74 13.14 -21.72
CA GLU A 19 -6.35 12.05 -22.49
C GLU A 19 -6.95 11.02 -21.53
N PHE A 20 -8.21 10.65 -21.74
CA PHE A 20 -8.86 9.58 -21.01
C PHE A 20 -9.85 8.84 -21.92
N THR A 21 -10.08 7.56 -21.62
CA THR A 21 -11.05 6.72 -22.32
C THR A 21 -11.97 6.04 -21.31
N ARG A 22 -13.22 5.77 -21.72
CA ARG A 22 -14.16 4.98 -20.94
C ARG A 22 -14.45 3.69 -21.70
N GLU A 23 -14.22 2.58 -21.04
CA GLU A 23 -14.49 1.26 -21.63
C GLU A 23 -15.47 0.47 -20.78
N VAL A 24 -16.31 -0.35 -21.43
CA VAL A 24 -17.22 -1.28 -20.78
C VAL A 24 -16.91 -2.67 -21.30
N SER A 25 -16.69 -3.58 -20.38
CA SER A 25 -16.43 -4.99 -20.68
C SER A 25 -17.39 -5.89 -19.91
N LEU A 26 -17.72 -7.04 -20.49
CA LEU A 26 -18.55 -8.07 -19.86
C LEU A 26 -17.65 -9.16 -19.27
N GLY A 27 -17.96 -9.64 -18.06
CA GLY A 27 -17.23 -10.72 -17.41
C GLY A 27 -17.08 -10.55 -15.91
N ASP A 28 -16.24 -11.38 -15.29
CA ASP A 28 -15.81 -11.22 -13.89
C ASP A 28 -14.96 -9.96 -13.80
N PRO A 29 -15.36 -8.96 -12.99
CA PRO A 29 -14.68 -7.66 -12.98
C PRO A 29 -13.18 -7.74 -12.67
N ALA A 30 -12.77 -8.63 -11.77
CA ALA A 30 -11.36 -8.73 -11.38
C ALA A 30 -10.51 -9.35 -12.48
N VAL A 31 -11.04 -10.35 -13.19
CA VAL A 31 -10.38 -10.96 -14.36
C VAL A 31 -10.24 -9.93 -15.47
N VAL A 32 -11.34 -9.25 -15.80
CA VAL A 32 -11.36 -8.24 -16.87
C VAL A 32 -10.36 -7.12 -16.60
N ILE A 33 -10.27 -6.62 -15.35
CA ILE A 33 -9.33 -5.57 -14.97
C ILE A 33 -7.88 -6.07 -15.09
N ALA A 34 -7.58 -7.27 -14.58
CA ALA A 34 -6.23 -7.82 -14.63
C ALA A 34 -5.78 -8.09 -16.09
N ASP A 35 -6.63 -8.73 -16.89
CA ASP A 35 -6.36 -9.00 -18.31
C ASP A 35 -6.20 -7.71 -19.12
N TYR A 36 -7.03 -6.70 -18.85
CA TYR A 36 -6.90 -5.39 -19.48
C TYR A 36 -5.56 -4.75 -19.14
N ALA A 37 -5.16 -4.77 -17.86
CA ALA A 37 -3.90 -4.21 -17.42
C ALA A 37 -2.70 -4.88 -18.10
N ILE A 38 -2.69 -6.19 -18.22
CA ILE A 38 -1.64 -6.96 -18.91
C ILE A 38 -1.62 -6.62 -20.41
N ASN A 39 -2.78 -6.73 -21.09
CA ASN A 39 -2.87 -6.55 -22.53
C ASN A 39 -2.55 -5.12 -22.99
N ARG A 40 -2.84 -4.12 -22.17
CA ARG A 40 -2.59 -2.70 -22.47
C ARG A 40 -1.30 -2.19 -21.82
N LYS A 41 -0.55 -3.05 -21.09
CA LYS A 41 0.67 -2.68 -20.37
C LYS A 41 0.45 -1.45 -19.47
N VAL A 42 -0.61 -1.54 -18.65
CA VAL A 42 -0.97 -0.47 -17.72
C VAL A 42 0.11 -0.33 -16.65
N ASP A 43 0.55 0.89 -16.40
CA ASP A 43 1.58 1.20 -15.40
C ASP A 43 1.06 1.21 -13.97
N LEU A 44 -0.24 1.48 -13.78
CA LEU A 44 -0.86 1.60 -12.46
C LEU A 44 -2.36 1.33 -12.53
N ILE A 45 -2.87 0.49 -11.64
CA ILE A 45 -4.30 0.37 -11.36
C ILE A 45 -4.63 1.22 -10.13
N MET A 46 -5.63 2.09 -10.24
CA MET A 46 -6.18 2.82 -9.10
C MET A 46 -7.61 2.37 -8.85
N MET A 47 -7.91 1.96 -7.61
CA MET A 47 -9.25 1.46 -7.28
C MET A 47 -9.58 1.64 -5.81
N PRO A 48 -10.89 1.73 -5.43
CA PRO A 48 -11.29 1.67 -4.04
C PRO A 48 -11.10 0.26 -3.46
N THR A 49 -11.02 0.15 -2.15
CA THR A 49 -10.96 -1.14 -1.45
C THR A 49 -12.30 -1.85 -1.37
N HIS A 50 -13.42 -1.15 -1.62
CA HIS A 50 -14.80 -1.67 -1.57
C HIS A 50 -15.65 -1.14 -2.71
N GLY A 51 -16.73 -1.91 -3.02
CA GLY A 51 -17.85 -1.43 -3.84
C GLY A 51 -18.95 -0.77 -2.98
N TYR A 52 -20.12 -0.53 -3.61
CA TYR A 52 -21.29 0.16 -3.01
C TYR A 52 -22.10 -0.66 -1.98
N GLY A 53 -21.60 -1.80 -1.46
CA GLY A 53 -22.33 -2.70 -0.55
C GLY A 53 -22.49 -2.19 0.89
N ARG A 54 -23.47 -2.76 1.65
CA ARG A 54 -23.80 -2.38 3.04
C ARG A 54 -22.73 -2.74 4.10
N PHE A 55 -21.76 -3.61 3.79
CA PHE A 55 -20.74 -4.10 4.74
C PHE A 55 -19.38 -3.42 4.52
N ARG A 56 -19.38 -2.11 4.32
CA ARG A 56 -18.23 -1.29 3.88
C ARG A 56 -17.06 -1.21 4.86
N SER A 57 -17.26 -1.49 6.14
CA SER A 57 -16.27 -1.15 7.17
C SER A 57 -15.42 -2.32 7.67
N LEU A 58 -15.73 -3.57 7.30
CA LEU A 58 -15.10 -4.74 7.92
C LEU A 58 -14.28 -5.62 6.99
N LEU A 59 -14.55 -5.62 5.67
CA LEU A 59 -13.91 -6.56 4.74
C LEU A 59 -13.52 -5.86 3.44
N MET A 60 -12.33 -6.16 2.93
CA MET A 60 -11.92 -5.76 1.57
C MET A 60 -12.84 -6.42 0.54
N GLY A 61 -13.24 -5.69 -0.50
CA GLY A 61 -14.07 -6.21 -1.58
C GLY A 61 -13.40 -7.35 -2.34
N SER A 62 -14.21 -8.33 -2.77
CA SER A 62 -13.69 -9.50 -3.52
C SER A 62 -12.97 -9.12 -4.81
N VAL A 63 -13.46 -8.10 -5.52
CA VAL A 63 -12.80 -7.58 -6.74
C VAL A 63 -11.44 -6.99 -6.40
N ALA A 64 -11.36 -6.11 -5.40
CA ALA A 64 -10.09 -5.50 -4.99
C ALA A 64 -9.08 -6.56 -4.53
N SER A 65 -9.52 -7.53 -3.73
CA SER A 65 -8.69 -8.64 -3.29
C SER A 65 -8.13 -9.45 -4.46
N LYS A 66 -8.98 -9.76 -5.45
CA LYS A 66 -8.57 -10.55 -6.61
C LYS A 66 -7.67 -9.75 -7.55
N VAL A 67 -7.94 -8.46 -7.78
CA VAL A 67 -7.05 -7.59 -8.57
C VAL A 67 -5.68 -7.46 -7.91
N LEU A 68 -5.62 -7.20 -6.60
CA LEU A 68 -4.36 -7.17 -5.85
C LEU A 68 -3.59 -8.50 -5.93
N HIS A 69 -4.32 -9.59 -6.08
CA HIS A 69 -3.74 -10.91 -6.27
C HIS A 69 -3.18 -11.12 -7.68
N ASP A 70 -3.89 -10.74 -8.71
CA ASP A 70 -3.68 -11.16 -10.09
C ASP A 70 -2.99 -10.10 -10.95
N ALA A 71 -3.05 -8.80 -10.57
CA ALA A 71 -2.42 -7.74 -11.32
C ALA A 71 -0.88 -7.84 -11.29
N GLU A 72 -0.25 -7.66 -12.44
CA GLU A 72 1.21 -7.63 -12.58
C GLU A 72 1.78 -6.23 -12.38
N CYS A 73 0.99 -5.18 -12.62
CA CYS A 73 1.38 -3.79 -12.38
C CYS A 73 1.05 -3.34 -10.94
N PRO A 74 1.65 -2.23 -10.46
CA PRO A 74 1.29 -1.62 -9.18
C PRO A 74 -0.20 -1.35 -9.04
N VAL A 75 -0.72 -1.51 -7.81
CA VAL A 75 -2.12 -1.21 -7.49
C VAL A 75 -2.19 -0.19 -6.36
N TRP A 76 -2.81 0.95 -6.63
CA TRP A 76 -3.10 1.99 -5.66
C TRP A 76 -4.52 1.81 -5.14
N THR A 77 -4.66 1.55 -3.86
CA THR A 77 -5.96 1.43 -3.21
C THR A 77 -6.26 2.69 -2.40
N ALA A 78 -7.51 3.15 -2.42
CA ALA A 78 -7.96 4.22 -1.56
C ALA A 78 -7.92 3.81 -0.08
N ALA A 79 -7.86 4.79 0.83
CA ALA A 79 -7.94 4.53 2.26
C ALA A 79 -9.22 3.79 2.63
N HIS A 80 -9.10 2.81 3.53
CA HIS A 80 -10.24 2.05 4.00
C HIS A 80 -11.13 2.95 4.87
N GLY A 81 -12.43 3.00 4.58
CA GLY A 81 -13.38 3.78 5.37
C GLY A 81 -13.43 5.29 5.03
N ALA A 82 -12.72 5.76 4.02
CA ALA A 82 -12.94 7.12 3.52
C ALA A 82 -14.41 7.30 3.09
N PRO A 83 -15.11 8.36 3.55
CA PRO A 83 -16.49 8.62 3.17
C PRO A 83 -16.59 8.76 1.64
N HIS A 84 -17.54 8.04 1.04
CA HIS A 84 -17.86 8.27 -0.37
C HIS A 84 -18.55 9.63 -0.51
N GLY A 85 -18.00 10.52 -1.32
CA GLY A 85 -18.57 11.84 -1.60
C GLY A 85 -17.94 13.00 -0.83
N GLU A 86 -17.19 12.70 0.24
CA GLU A 86 -16.29 13.64 0.90
C GLU A 86 -14.84 13.25 0.61
N GLY A 87 -14.52 13.05 -0.65
CA GLY A 87 -13.12 13.05 -1.06
C GLY A 87 -12.50 14.38 -0.65
N PRO A 88 -11.17 14.45 -0.44
CA PRO A 88 -10.53 15.73 -0.25
C PRO A 88 -11.05 16.65 -1.35
N ASP A 89 -11.43 17.87 -0.98
CA ASP A 89 -11.86 18.91 -1.94
C ASP A 89 -10.94 18.81 -3.16
N PRO A 90 -11.47 18.60 -4.39
CA PRO A 90 -10.64 18.51 -5.59
C PRO A 90 -9.74 19.74 -5.77
N LYS A 91 -10.05 20.83 -5.04
CA LYS A 91 -9.23 22.03 -4.96
C LYS A 91 -8.20 21.99 -3.83
N SER A 92 -8.34 21.11 -2.85
CA SER A 92 -7.26 20.84 -1.91
C SER A 92 -6.28 19.90 -2.63
N HIS A 93 -5.25 20.45 -3.21
CA HIS A 93 -4.07 19.68 -3.61
C HIS A 93 -3.43 19.10 -2.34
N VAL A 94 -4.01 18.02 -1.82
CA VAL A 94 -3.37 17.23 -0.77
C VAL A 94 -2.24 16.50 -1.46
N GLY A 95 -1.13 17.23 -1.61
CA GLY A 95 0.09 16.61 -2.14
C GLY A 95 0.55 15.53 -1.19
N VAL A 96 1.00 14.40 -1.73
CA VAL A 96 1.68 13.38 -0.92
C VAL A 96 2.95 14.02 -0.34
N LYS A 97 3.00 14.19 0.99
CA LYS A 97 4.13 14.82 1.71
C LYS A 97 4.84 13.84 2.63
N ASN A 98 4.13 12.84 3.15
CA ASN A 98 4.67 11.88 4.10
C ASN A 98 4.38 10.45 3.60
N ILE A 99 5.42 9.73 3.22
CA ILE A 99 5.35 8.37 2.69
C ILE A 99 5.92 7.40 3.73
N ILE A 100 5.21 6.30 3.98
CA ILE A 100 5.75 5.13 4.66
C ILE A 100 6.05 4.05 3.62
N ALA A 101 7.24 3.47 3.68
CA ALA A 101 7.55 2.23 2.97
C ALA A 101 7.63 1.08 3.96
N GLY A 102 6.67 0.16 3.90
CA GLY A 102 6.64 -1.05 4.71
C GLY A 102 7.59 -2.11 4.17
N LEU A 103 8.54 -2.56 5.00
CA LEU A 103 9.56 -3.52 4.63
C LEU A 103 9.34 -4.88 5.31
N ASP A 104 9.44 -5.95 4.56
CA ASP A 104 9.37 -7.33 5.05
C ASP A 104 10.78 -7.92 5.34
N LEU A 105 11.86 -7.26 4.90
CA LEU A 105 13.26 -7.70 4.94
C LEU A 105 13.56 -9.05 4.25
N ALA A 106 12.55 -9.64 3.58
CA ALA A 106 12.75 -10.75 2.67
C ALA A 106 13.27 -10.27 1.29
N LYS A 107 13.33 -11.17 0.32
CA LYS A 107 13.73 -10.81 -1.05
C LYS A 107 12.74 -9.83 -1.71
N GLY A 108 13.24 -8.89 -2.53
CA GLY A 108 12.42 -7.97 -3.32
C GLY A 108 12.14 -6.60 -2.66
N GLN A 109 12.75 -6.30 -1.52
CA GLN A 109 12.51 -5.06 -0.78
C GLN A 109 13.13 -3.81 -1.41
N LEU A 110 14.12 -3.99 -2.30
CA LEU A 110 14.74 -2.87 -3.02
C LEU A 110 13.73 -2.11 -3.88
N ASP A 111 12.73 -2.81 -4.43
CA ASP A 111 11.71 -2.21 -5.28
C ASP A 111 10.82 -1.24 -4.47
N ALA A 112 10.45 -1.62 -3.25
CA ALA A 112 9.66 -0.75 -2.36
C ALA A 112 10.43 0.50 -1.94
N ILE A 113 11.72 0.37 -1.61
CA ILE A 113 12.59 1.50 -1.26
C ILE A 113 12.78 2.41 -2.48
N GLY A 114 13.04 1.83 -3.65
CA GLY A 114 13.21 2.54 -4.90
C GLY A 114 11.95 3.33 -5.28
N ALA A 115 10.80 2.67 -5.31
CA ALA A 115 9.52 3.29 -5.64
C ALA A 115 9.14 4.41 -4.65
N ALA A 116 9.35 4.20 -3.35
CA ALA A 116 9.13 5.25 -2.36
C ALA A 116 10.05 6.46 -2.60
N GLY A 117 11.31 6.22 -2.99
CA GLY A 117 12.26 7.26 -3.35
C GLY A 117 11.87 8.02 -4.61
N ASP A 118 11.39 7.34 -5.64
CA ASP A 118 10.89 7.95 -6.88
C ASP A 118 9.68 8.84 -6.61
N LEU A 119 8.73 8.35 -5.82
CA LEU A 119 7.56 9.11 -5.41
C LEU A 119 7.96 10.32 -4.55
N ALA A 120 8.90 10.16 -3.62
CA ALA A 120 9.39 11.25 -2.79
C ALA A 120 9.99 12.38 -3.63
N ARG A 121 10.80 12.04 -4.62
CA ARG A 121 11.36 13.04 -5.56
C ARG A 121 10.29 13.73 -6.39
N LYS A 122 9.28 12.98 -6.84
CA LYS A 122 8.20 13.51 -7.68
C LYS A 122 7.25 14.44 -6.91
N PHE A 123 6.96 14.12 -5.65
CA PHE A 123 6.00 14.85 -4.83
C PHE A 123 6.64 15.81 -3.82
N ASP A 124 7.97 15.88 -3.77
CA ASP A 124 8.70 16.61 -2.73
C ASP A 124 8.24 16.16 -1.34
N ALA A 125 8.28 14.85 -1.11
CA ALA A 125 7.79 14.19 0.09
C ALA A 125 8.91 13.58 0.92
N SER A 126 8.67 13.45 2.23
CA SER A 126 9.53 12.68 3.13
C SER A 126 9.19 11.19 3.06
N VAL A 127 10.20 10.33 3.30
CA VAL A 127 10.03 8.87 3.37
C VAL A 127 10.48 8.36 4.72
N ARG A 128 9.69 7.44 5.29
CA ARG A 128 10.09 6.63 6.44
C ARG A 128 9.97 5.15 6.11
N LEU A 129 11.06 4.41 6.28
CA LEU A 129 11.08 2.96 6.17
C LEU A 129 10.58 2.36 7.49
N VAL A 130 9.62 1.45 7.41
CA VAL A 130 8.99 0.83 8.58
C VAL A 130 9.12 -0.69 8.50
N HIS A 131 9.63 -1.28 9.56
CA HIS A 131 9.69 -2.73 9.73
C HIS A 131 9.16 -3.14 11.10
N ALA A 132 8.39 -4.22 11.14
CA ALA A 132 7.91 -4.82 12.37
C ALA A 132 8.71 -6.08 12.71
N VAL A 133 9.20 -6.17 13.92
CA VAL A 133 9.82 -7.38 14.46
C VAL A 133 8.83 -8.12 15.38
N PRO A 134 8.94 -9.44 15.56
CA PRO A 134 8.12 -10.15 16.54
C PRO A 134 8.19 -9.48 17.90
N ALA A 135 7.04 -9.26 18.54
CA ALA A 135 7.01 -8.86 19.93
C ALA A 135 7.50 -10.04 20.80
N ALA A 136 8.45 -9.76 21.71
CA ALA A 136 8.80 -10.74 22.72
C ALA A 136 7.58 -10.98 23.61
N GLU A 137 7.23 -12.23 23.86
CA GLU A 137 6.23 -12.56 24.89
C GLU A 137 6.79 -12.11 26.23
N HIS A 138 6.09 -11.17 26.87
CA HIS A 138 6.51 -10.70 28.19
C HIS A 138 6.13 -11.76 29.23
N VAL A 139 7.12 -12.56 29.63
CA VAL A 139 7.00 -13.44 30.81
C VAL A 139 7.44 -12.64 32.03
N PRO A 140 6.58 -12.41 33.03
CA PRO A 140 6.97 -11.66 34.23
C PRO A 140 8.21 -12.29 34.91
N GLY A 141 9.27 -11.47 35.03
CA GLY A 141 10.55 -11.90 35.60
C GLY A 141 11.60 -12.44 34.62
N ASP A 142 11.27 -12.54 33.31
CA ASP A 142 12.23 -12.90 32.27
C ASP A 142 12.82 -11.64 31.61
N THR A 143 14.11 -11.41 31.83
CA THR A 143 14.86 -10.33 31.18
C THR A 143 15.39 -10.74 29.78
N GLY A 144 15.40 -12.02 29.46
CA GLY A 144 15.91 -12.52 28.18
C GLY A 144 15.03 -12.12 26.97
N GLY A 145 13.73 -11.96 27.17
CA GLY A 145 12.80 -11.49 26.15
C GLY A 145 13.12 -10.05 25.67
N ASP A 146 13.46 -9.16 26.59
CA ASP A 146 13.84 -7.77 26.28
C ASP A 146 15.17 -7.69 25.52
N GLU A 147 16.16 -8.48 25.90
CA GLU A 147 17.47 -8.52 25.20
C GLU A 147 17.31 -9.09 23.80
N PHE A 148 16.52 -10.14 23.62
CA PHE A 148 16.28 -10.72 22.30
C PHE A 148 15.50 -9.74 21.39
N GLY A 149 14.51 -9.04 21.93
CA GLY A 149 13.78 -8.00 21.21
C GLY A 149 14.70 -6.87 20.72
N GLN A 150 15.59 -6.38 21.57
CA GLN A 150 16.59 -5.38 21.23
C GLN A 150 17.58 -5.89 20.16
N PHE A 151 17.99 -7.13 20.26
CA PHE A 151 18.85 -7.76 19.25
C PHE A 151 18.15 -7.79 17.88
N LEU A 152 16.87 -8.19 17.81
CA LEU A 152 16.11 -8.21 16.55
C LEU A 152 15.98 -6.80 15.95
N ILE A 153 15.66 -5.79 16.77
CA ILE A 153 15.56 -4.41 16.32
C ILE A 153 16.88 -3.92 15.73
N LYS A 154 18.01 -4.19 16.42
CA LYS A 154 19.34 -3.81 15.95
C LYS A 154 19.69 -4.50 14.63
N ALA A 155 19.50 -5.81 14.55
CA ALA A 155 19.78 -6.58 13.34
C ALA A 155 18.94 -6.10 12.14
N ALA A 156 17.65 -5.79 12.37
CA ALA A 156 16.78 -5.25 11.33
C ALA A 156 17.26 -3.86 10.85
N ARG A 157 17.65 -2.96 11.76
CA ARG A 157 18.20 -1.65 11.40
C ARG A 157 19.44 -1.77 10.54
N GLU A 158 20.42 -2.57 10.97
CA GLU A 158 21.65 -2.82 10.20
C GLU A 158 21.35 -3.42 8.81
N HIS A 159 20.32 -4.26 8.72
CA HIS A 159 19.90 -4.79 7.42
C HIS A 159 19.30 -3.71 6.53
N ILE A 160 18.41 -2.86 7.06
CA ILE A 160 17.81 -1.74 6.32
C ILE A 160 18.89 -0.75 5.86
N GLU A 161 19.86 -0.42 6.70
CA GLU A 161 21.01 0.43 6.33
C GLU A 161 21.76 -0.13 5.13
N ARG A 162 22.01 -1.45 5.12
CA ARG A 162 22.64 -2.11 3.95
C ARG A 162 21.77 -2.05 2.70
N LEU A 163 20.44 -2.14 2.82
CA LEU A 163 19.52 -1.97 1.69
C LEU A 163 19.52 -0.52 1.18
N GLN A 164 19.51 0.45 2.08
CA GLN A 164 19.61 1.87 1.71
C GLN A 164 20.93 2.19 1.00
N ALA A 165 22.04 1.63 1.47
CA ALA A 165 23.33 1.81 0.80
C ALA A 165 23.32 1.29 -0.65
N LYS A 166 22.56 0.21 -0.94
CA LYS A 166 22.41 -0.32 -2.30
C LYS A 166 21.52 0.55 -3.20
N THR A 167 20.55 1.23 -2.62
CA THR A 167 19.63 2.11 -3.35
C THR A 167 20.09 3.57 -3.37
N GLY A 168 21.18 3.90 -2.67
CA GLY A 168 21.66 5.28 -2.55
C GLY A 168 20.71 6.20 -1.79
N THR A 169 19.94 5.64 -0.84
CA THR A 169 18.95 6.37 -0.04
C THR A 169 19.39 6.53 1.42
N THR A 170 18.84 7.53 2.12
CA THR A 170 19.13 7.82 3.54
C THR A 170 17.84 8.20 4.27
N PHE A 171 16.78 7.40 4.09
CA PHE A 171 15.49 7.65 4.70
C PHE A 171 15.48 7.33 6.19
N ASP A 172 14.61 7.97 6.94
CA ASP A 172 14.32 7.63 8.33
C ASP A 172 13.89 6.16 8.47
N VAL A 173 14.31 5.50 9.55
CA VAL A 173 14.01 4.09 9.81
C VAL A 173 13.31 3.93 11.15
N ALA A 174 12.13 3.33 11.14
CA ALA A 174 11.40 2.86 12.30
C ALA A 174 11.36 1.33 12.31
N VAL A 175 11.92 0.71 13.35
CA VAL A 175 11.79 -0.71 13.63
C VAL A 175 11.09 -0.85 14.97
N GLU A 176 9.91 -1.44 14.97
CA GLU A 176 9.07 -1.56 16.15
C GLU A 176 8.61 -3.00 16.38
N PRO A 177 8.50 -3.47 17.63
CA PRO A 177 7.95 -4.78 17.92
C PRO A 177 6.43 -4.77 17.76
N GLY A 178 5.88 -5.85 17.22
CA GLY A 178 4.45 -6.02 17.11
C GLY A 178 3.98 -6.65 15.79
N ASP A 179 2.66 -6.67 15.64
CA ASP A 179 2.05 -7.08 14.39
C ASP A 179 2.25 -6.02 13.30
N VAL A 180 2.56 -6.47 12.08
CA VAL A 180 2.97 -5.62 10.96
C VAL A 180 1.90 -4.58 10.62
N ALA A 181 0.62 -4.98 10.51
CA ALA A 181 -0.45 -4.05 10.15
C ALA A 181 -0.66 -3.00 11.26
N SER A 182 -0.61 -3.42 12.51
CA SER A 182 -0.70 -2.53 13.66
C SER A 182 0.45 -1.53 13.72
N VAL A 183 1.69 -1.97 13.48
CA VAL A 183 2.88 -1.11 13.47
C VAL A 183 2.79 -0.06 12.36
N ILE A 184 2.46 -0.49 11.12
CA ILE A 184 2.30 0.43 9.98
C ILE A 184 1.18 1.43 10.26
N ARG A 185 0.00 0.95 10.72
CA ARG A 185 -1.13 1.83 11.05
C ARG A 185 -0.78 2.87 12.11
N LYS A 186 -0.18 2.45 13.22
CA LYS A 186 0.23 3.36 14.30
C LYS A 186 1.25 4.39 13.82
N THR A 187 2.22 3.96 13.02
CA THR A 187 3.22 4.85 12.46
C THR A 187 2.58 5.82 11.48
N ALA A 188 1.69 5.38 10.60
CA ALA A 188 0.97 6.24 9.66
C ALA A 188 0.17 7.34 10.37
N LEU A 189 -0.55 6.99 11.44
CA LEU A 189 -1.28 7.96 12.25
C LEU A 189 -0.35 8.95 12.95
N ARG A 190 0.75 8.47 13.55
CA ARG A 190 1.71 9.30 14.28
C ARG A 190 2.44 10.30 13.39
N THR A 191 2.69 9.94 12.14
CA THR A 191 3.43 10.76 11.17
C THR A 191 2.51 11.49 10.19
N ASN A 192 1.19 11.40 10.34
CA ASN A 192 0.22 11.93 9.38
C ASN A 192 0.59 11.54 7.95
N SER A 193 0.80 10.25 7.72
CA SER A 193 1.22 9.77 6.41
C SER A 193 0.10 9.85 5.39
N ASP A 194 0.48 10.26 4.17
CA ASP A 194 -0.43 10.41 3.03
C ASP A 194 -0.46 9.17 2.15
N LEU A 195 0.57 8.33 2.24
CA LEU A 195 0.73 7.12 1.43
C LEU A 195 1.54 6.04 2.16
N VAL A 196 1.09 4.80 2.04
CA VAL A 196 1.87 3.61 2.39
C VAL A 196 2.28 2.90 1.11
N VAL A 197 3.57 2.59 0.96
CA VAL A 197 4.13 1.81 -0.14
C VAL A 197 4.52 0.42 0.37
N LEU A 198 4.07 -0.62 -0.30
CA LEU A 198 4.35 -2.01 0.03
C LEU A 198 4.92 -2.76 -1.17
N GLY A 199 5.97 -3.53 -0.94
CA GLY A 199 6.34 -4.58 -1.88
C GLY A 199 5.38 -5.77 -1.75
N ARG A 200 4.97 -6.36 -2.86
CA ARG A 200 4.08 -7.55 -2.85
C ARG A 200 4.80 -8.84 -2.46
N GLY A 201 6.10 -8.78 -2.18
CA GLY A 201 6.93 -9.95 -1.96
C GLY A 201 7.16 -10.76 -3.24
N VAL A 202 7.95 -11.83 -3.17
CA VAL A 202 8.15 -12.71 -4.31
C VAL A 202 6.87 -13.53 -4.53
N VAL A 203 6.16 -13.25 -5.61
CA VAL A 203 4.85 -13.79 -6.00
C VAL A 203 4.81 -15.33 -6.19
N HIS A 204 5.90 -16.02 -6.02
CA HIS A 204 6.05 -17.45 -6.33
C HIS A 204 6.07 -18.39 -5.12
N ALA A 205 5.55 -17.98 -3.96
CA ALA A 205 5.29 -18.94 -2.89
C ALA A 205 3.98 -19.69 -3.17
N PRO A 206 3.98 -21.02 -3.34
CA PRO A 206 2.80 -21.79 -3.76
C PRO A 206 1.66 -21.84 -2.74
N LEU A 207 1.74 -21.13 -1.64
CA LEU A 207 0.77 -21.18 -0.52
C LEU A 207 0.47 -19.81 0.09
N GLY A 208 -0.04 -18.86 -0.67
CA GLY A 208 -0.99 -17.81 -0.19
C GLY A 208 -0.70 -16.99 1.08
N ARG A 209 0.33 -17.25 1.87
CA ARG A 209 0.52 -16.66 3.20
C ARG A 209 1.09 -15.23 3.22
N LEU A 210 1.85 -14.83 2.22
CA LEU A 210 2.42 -13.48 2.14
C LEU A 210 1.37 -12.41 1.76
N ARG A 211 0.26 -12.83 1.13
CA ARG A 211 -0.85 -11.96 0.74
C ARG A 211 -1.75 -11.56 1.92
N SER A 212 -1.84 -12.36 2.97
CA SER A 212 -2.68 -12.05 4.13
C SER A 212 -2.22 -10.76 4.83
N LYS A 213 -0.92 -10.53 4.96
CA LYS A 213 -0.38 -9.34 5.64
C LYS A 213 -0.57 -8.06 4.82
N ALA A 214 -0.38 -8.10 3.50
CA ALA A 214 -0.65 -6.94 2.66
C ALA A 214 -2.13 -6.54 2.70
N TYR A 215 -3.06 -7.51 2.65
CA TYR A 215 -4.49 -7.26 2.79
C TYR A 215 -4.85 -6.66 4.15
N GLU A 216 -4.24 -7.14 5.21
CA GLU A 216 -4.44 -6.61 6.56
C GLU A 216 -3.95 -5.17 6.67
N ILE A 217 -2.78 -4.87 6.13
CA ILE A 217 -2.24 -3.50 6.07
C ILE A 217 -3.16 -2.58 5.26
N ILE A 218 -3.60 -3.00 4.06
CA ILE A 218 -4.50 -2.20 3.21
C ILE A 218 -5.81 -1.93 3.93
N ARG A 219 -6.37 -2.93 4.63
CA ARG A 219 -7.61 -2.79 5.39
C ARG A 219 -7.48 -1.84 6.57
N GLU A 220 -6.34 -1.83 7.25
CA GLU A 220 -6.12 -1.04 8.47
C GLU A 220 -5.45 0.30 8.23
N SER A 221 -4.96 0.54 7.01
CA SER A 221 -4.29 1.79 6.67
C SER A 221 -5.22 2.99 6.76
N PRO A 222 -4.81 4.06 7.45
CA PRO A 222 -5.57 5.31 7.51
C PRO A 222 -5.44 6.14 6.23
N CYS A 223 -4.54 5.80 5.35
CA CYS A 223 -4.26 6.49 4.09
C CYS A 223 -4.17 5.49 2.92
N PRO A 224 -4.17 5.96 1.67
CA PRO A 224 -3.98 5.12 0.50
C PRO A 224 -2.76 4.21 0.59
N VAL A 225 -2.84 3.06 -0.09
CA VAL A 225 -1.75 2.07 -0.14
C VAL A 225 -1.39 1.78 -1.59
N LEU A 226 -0.11 1.89 -1.92
CA LEU A 226 0.47 1.44 -3.19
C LEU A 226 1.15 0.09 -2.98
N SER A 227 0.63 -0.94 -3.63
CA SER A 227 1.23 -2.28 -3.70
C SER A 227 1.94 -2.45 -5.05
N LEU A 228 3.24 -2.74 -5.01
CA LEU A 228 4.11 -2.82 -6.19
C LEU A 228 4.04 -4.20 -6.85
#